data_3213e475a1d859968c6257e7c8cf83c6
#
_entry.id   3213e475a1d859968c6257e7c8cf83c6
#
_cell.length_a   1.000
_cell.length_b   1.000
_cell.length_c   1.000
_cell.angle_alpha   90.00
_cell.angle_beta   90.00
_cell.angle_gamma   90.00
#
_symmetry.space_group_name_H-M   'P 1'
#
loop_
_entity.id
_entity.type
_entity.pdbx_description
1 polymer ?
#
loop_
_entity_poly.entity_id
_entity_poly.type
_entity_poly.pdbx_seq_one_letter_code
_entity_poly.pdbx_strand_id
1 'polypeptide(L)'
;MTGREGAHTAEIPSYRDYISAELIDHLRSQLVPVLGVDGLLQLGTSSGLESQESLHFLCDLYHAVKLDLASVLRQRVTDRAFIDQRTRACFELNAKLQVGYGDPGYRTVIGQEDIDGRVVIGPLSSFYCRAGSGAPIAPIPEFLQGSHVTLFGPPDDAKLSINAMNAFHRTLPGEPEIVAELLKDFSGSAKWGADDEDSKTPLRADLVLAGENLTGCLQGTISYDDPRSGKEYRLAASHRSVPIKRFPGLALPCPFLYLHGNPLPLHLYDFALHLFANWNNPQALAFYVPKLETEEEAAYIRVMLERAERLIAARHPEYRVGTIRLLIVLENPRAMFRVNEIMDALYPYFSGASLGWHDFLASTARLMKNDGNYRIPVKADPGIVINYIKASHDLLAQVVGSRGGIKVGGMYG
;
A
#
# COMPACT_ATOMS: atom_id res chain seq x y z
N MET A 1 -15.97 45.93 -2.53
CA MET A 1 -16.84 45.07 -3.34
C MET A 1 -16.16 44.92 -4.69
N THR A 2 -15.57 43.79 -4.95
CA THR A 2 -15.33 43.24 -6.31
C THR A 2 -14.84 41.81 -6.14
N GLY A 3 -15.57 40.95 -6.74
CA GLY A 3 -15.59 39.53 -6.88
C GLY A 3 -14.32 38.71 -6.73
N ARG A 4 -14.39 37.74 -5.87
CA ARG A 4 -13.63 36.51 -5.99
C ARG A 4 -14.36 35.62 -7.02
N GLU A 5 -14.00 35.75 -8.28
CA GLU A 5 -14.38 34.77 -9.30
C GLU A 5 -13.26 33.78 -9.50
N GLY A 6 -13.63 32.50 -9.47
CA GLY A 6 -12.94 31.44 -10.18
C GLY A 6 -11.79 30.74 -9.51
N ALA A 7 -12.00 30.10 -8.35
CA ALA A 7 -11.22 28.91 -8.10
C ALA A 7 -11.67 27.84 -9.12
N HIS A 8 -10.93 27.68 -10.21
CA HIS A 8 -11.07 26.52 -11.08
C HIS A 8 -10.84 25.29 -10.21
N THR A 9 -11.92 24.61 -9.85
CA THR A 9 -11.87 23.23 -9.36
C THR A 9 -11.27 22.43 -10.49
N ALA A 10 -9.97 22.18 -10.44
CA ALA A 10 -9.35 21.21 -11.33
C ALA A 10 -10.07 19.89 -11.09
N GLU A 11 -10.92 19.51 -12.04
CA GLU A 11 -11.56 18.20 -12.02
C GLU A 11 -10.46 17.15 -11.93
N ILE A 12 -10.65 16.16 -11.06
CA ILE A 12 -9.75 14.99 -11.06
C ILE A 12 -9.85 14.42 -12.47
N PRO A 13 -8.71 14.19 -13.17
CA PRO A 13 -8.74 13.56 -14.48
C PRO A 13 -9.59 12.30 -14.39
N SER A 14 -10.73 12.28 -15.08
CA SER A 14 -11.58 11.11 -15.07
C SER A 14 -10.92 10.06 -15.96
N TYR A 15 -11.18 8.79 -15.73
CA TYR A 15 -10.68 7.72 -16.62
C TYR A 15 -11.13 7.92 -18.07
N ARG A 16 -12.18 8.72 -18.28
CA ARG A 16 -12.67 9.14 -19.60
C ARG A 16 -11.60 9.88 -20.40
N ASP A 17 -10.63 10.50 -19.73
CA ASP A 17 -9.55 11.24 -20.39
C ASP A 17 -8.46 10.31 -20.95
N TYR A 18 -8.48 9.03 -20.56
CA TYR A 18 -7.46 8.04 -20.93
C TYR A 18 -8.01 6.85 -21.72
N ILE A 19 -9.32 6.69 -21.81
CA ILE A 19 -9.98 5.55 -22.45
C ILE A 19 -10.89 6.08 -23.53
N SER A 20 -10.90 5.44 -24.72
CA SER A 20 -11.79 5.87 -25.82
C SER A 20 -13.27 5.78 -25.41
N ALA A 21 -14.08 6.69 -25.93
CA ALA A 21 -15.52 6.71 -25.64
C ALA A 21 -16.21 5.39 -26.04
N GLU A 22 -15.77 4.80 -27.16
CA GLU A 22 -16.31 3.51 -27.65
C GLU A 22 -16.01 2.37 -26.66
N LEU A 23 -14.81 2.32 -26.07
CA LEU A 23 -14.45 1.31 -25.07
C LEU A 23 -15.26 1.51 -23.80
N ILE A 24 -15.45 2.75 -23.36
CA ILE A 24 -16.30 3.07 -22.20
C ILE A 24 -17.74 2.59 -22.44
N ASP A 25 -18.31 2.88 -23.60
CA ASP A 25 -19.67 2.49 -23.92
C ASP A 25 -19.80 0.97 -24.08
N HIS A 26 -18.79 0.31 -24.64
CA HIS A 26 -18.74 -1.15 -24.69
C HIS A 26 -18.71 -1.76 -23.28
N LEU A 27 -17.84 -1.28 -22.40
CA LEU A 27 -17.78 -1.77 -21.01
C LEU A 27 -19.08 -1.51 -20.26
N ARG A 28 -19.68 -0.33 -20.44
CA ARG A 28 -20.97 0.01 -19.81
C ARG A 28 -22.10 -0.92 -20.23
N SER A 29 -22.11 -1.35 -21.50
CA SER A 29 -23.13 -2.28 -22.01
C SER A 29 -23.05 -3.67 -21.36
N GLN A 30 -21.91 -4.01 -20.74
CA GLN A 30 -21.69 -5.28 -20.05
C GLN A 30 -21.93 -5.20 -18.53
N LEU A 31 -22.17 -3.99 -18.00
CA LEU A 31 -22.46 -3.81 -16.58
C LEU A 31 -23.86 -4.30 -16.25
N VAL A 32 -23.96 -5.13 -15.22
CA VAL A 32 -25.22 -5.62 -14.68
C VAL A 32 -25.48 -5.07 -13.28
N PRO A 33 -26.74 -4.73 -12.95
CA PRO A 33 -27.09 -4.31 -11.60
C PRO A 33 -26.81 -5.41 -10.58
N VAL A 34 -26.23 -5.02 -9.43
CA VAL A 34 -26.11 -5.91 -8.29
C VAL A 34 -27.44 -5.89 -7.52
N LEU A 35 -28.09 -7.06 -7.42
CA LEU A 35 -29.39 -7.16 -6.76
C LEU A 35 -29.29 -6.74 -5.28
N GLY A 36 -30.19 -5.88 -4.86
CA GLY A 36 -30.30 -5.43 -3.49
C GLY A 36 -29.31 -4.33 -3.08
N VAL A 37 -28.43 -3.84 -3.97
CA VAL A 37 -27.52 -2.72 -3.70
C VAL A 37 -27.78 -1.60 -4.70
N ASP A 38 -28.45 -0.55 -4.23
CA ASP A 38 -28.90 0.54 -5.10
C ASP A 38 -27.74 1.25 -5.82
N GLY A 39 -27.91 1.43 -7.13
CA GLY A 39 -26.93 2.10 -7.98
C GLY A 39 -25.62 1.37 -8.20
N LEU A 40 -25.43 0.16 -7.65
CA LEU A 40 -24.23 -0.64 -7.86
C LEU A 40 -24.36 -1.48 -9.13
N LEU A 41 -23.37 -1.32 -10.02
CA LEU A 41 -23.23 -2.06 -11.27
C LEU A 41 -21.93 -2.86 -11.25
N GLN A 42 -21.94 -4.05 -11.82
CA GLN A 42 -20.80 -4.98 -11.84
C GLN A 42 -20.55 -5.56 -13.23
N LEU A 43 -19.26 -5.77 -13.57
CA LEU A 43 -18.85 -6.60 -14.71
C LEU A 43 -18.71 -8.05 -14.25
N GLY A 44 -19.42 -8.97 -14.93
CA GLY A 44 -19.38 -10.39 -14.60
C GLY A 44 -20.29 -10.78 -13.42
N THR A 45 -20.07 -11.97 -12.89
CA THR A 45 -20.84 -12.53 -11.78
C THR A 45 -20.18 -12.27 -10.43
N SER A 46 -20.97 -12.18 -9.37
CA SER A 46 -20.48 -12.06 -7.99
C SER A 46 -19.66 -13.29 -7.56
N SER A 47 -18.67 -13.06 -6.71
CA SER A 47 -17.88 -14.09 -6.05
C SER A 47 -18.46 -14.43 -4.67
N GLY A 48 -17.91 -15.46 -4.00
CA GLY A 48 -18.30 -15.81 -2.65
C GLY A 48 -18.08 -14.71 -1.60
N LEU A 49 -17.11 -13.82 -1.83
CA LEU A 49 -16.83 -12.68 -0.95
C LEU A 49 -17.75 -11.48 -1.25
N GLU A 50 -18.35 -11.42 -2.42
CA GLU A 50 -19.23 -10.34 -2.87
C GLU A 50 -20.68 -10.63 -2.48
N SER A 51 -20.93 -10.91 -1.20
CA SER A 51 -22.31 -11.01 -0.69
C SER A 51 -23.00 -9.64 -0.72
N GLN A 52 -24.33 -9.62 -0.68
CA GLN A 52 -25.09 -8.38 -0.61
C GLN A 52 -24.64 -7.54 0.59
N GLU A 53 -24.43 -8.15 1.74
CA GLU A 53 -24.01 -7.48 2.97
C GLU A 53 -22.60 -6.89 2.87
N SER A 54 -21.65 -7.63 2.26
CA SER A 54 -20.28 -7.13 2.07
C SER A 54 -20.22 -5.99 1.06
N LEU A 55 -21.05 -6.03 0.01
CA LEU A 55 -21.16 -4.94 -0.97
C LEU A 55 -21.85 -3.71 -0.38
N HIS A 56 -22.86 -3.87 0.47
CA HIS A 56 -23.41 -2.75 1.25
C HIS A 56 -22.36 -2.13 2.17
N PHE A 57 -21.58 -2.96 2.88
CA PHE A 57 -20.49 -2.48 3.71
C PHE A 57 -19.46 -1.67 2.91
N LEU A 58 -19.07 -2.15 1.73
CA LEU A 58 -18.18 -1.43 0.81
C LEU A 58 -18.78 -0.06 0.40
N CYS A 59 -20.05 -0.02 0.02
CA CYS A 59 -20.73 1.22 -0.37
C CYS A 59 -20.82 2.21 0.80
N ASP A 60 -21.16 1.74 2.00
CA ASP A 60 -21.20 2.56 3.22
C ASP A 60 -19.82 3.16 3.52
N LEU A 61 -18.76 2.34 3.44
CA LEU A 61 -17.39 2.80 3.65
C LEU A 61 -16.99 3.83 2.59
N TYR A 62 -17.27 3.57 1.30
CA TYR A 62 -16.99 4.52 0.24
C TYR A 62 -17.69 5.87 0.48
N HIS A 63 -18.97 5.85 0.84
CA HIS A 63 -19.71 7.07 1.15
C HIS A 63 -19.10 7.84 2.33
N ALA A 64 -18.59 7.12 3.32
CA ALA A 64 -17.98 7.73 4.50
C ALA A 64 -16.62 8.41 4.21
N VAL A 65 -15.88 7.97 3.15
CA VAL A 65 -14.49 8.41 2.92
C VAL A 65 -14.23 9.05 1.54
N LYS A 66 -15.21 9.06 0.63
CA LYS A 66 -15.01 9.52 -0.76
C LYS A 66 -14.51 10.96 -0.89
N LEU A 67 -14.90 11.85 0.02
CA LEU A 67 -14.46 13.26 -0.01
C LEU A 67 -13.01 13.39 0.44
N ASP A 68 -12.62 12.63 1.47
CA ASP A 68 -11.23 12.62 1.97
C ASP A 68 -10.31 12.05 0.89
N LEU A 69 -10.69 10.93 0.25
CA LEU A 69 -9.95 10.34 -0.86
C LEU A 69 -9.81 11.33 -2.04
N ALA A 70 -10.91 11.95 -2.44
CA ALA A 70 -10.89 12.93 -3.52
C ALA A 70 -9.96 14.11 -3.20
N SER A 71 -9.90 14.54 -1.95
CA SER A 71 -9.00 15.61 -1.48
C SER A 71 -7.54 15.23 -1.65
N VAL A 72 -7.11 14.07 -1.13
CA VAL A 72 -5.70 13.65 -1.20
C VAL A 72 -5.27 13.35 -2.64
N LEU A 73 -6.15 12.81 -3.49
CA LEU A 73 -5.84 12.58 -4.90
C LEU A 73 -5.69 13.89 -5.68
N ARG A 74 -6.53 14.89 -5.43
CA ARG A 74 -6.34 16.25 -6.01
C ARG A 74 -5.03 16.86 -5.56
N GLN A 75 -4.71 16.75 -4.25
CA GLN A 75 -3.45 17.27 -3.72
C GLN A 75 -2.25 16.61 -4.39
N ARG A 76 -2.30 15.29 -4.63
CA ARG A 76 -1.25 14.57 -5.36
C ARG A 76 -1.01 15.14 -6.76
N VAL A 77 -2.07 15.50 -7.48
CA VAL A 77 -1.97 16.14 -8.82
C VAL A 77 -1.32 17.52 -8.72
N THR A 78 -1.76 18.34 -7.77
CA THR A 78 -1.22 19.69 -7.52
C THR A 78 0.26 19.62 -7.15
N ASP A 79 0.63 18.72 -6.25
CA ASP A 79 2.01 18.52 -5.81
C ASP A 79 2.93 18.12 -6.96
N ARG A 80 2.47 17.22 -7.82
CA ARG A 80 3.24 16.79 -9.00
C ARG A 80 3.46 17.93 -9.97
N ALA A 81 2.44 18.75 -10.22
CA ALA A 81 2.57 19.93 -11.09
C ALA A 81 3.58 20.93 -10.51
N PHE A 82 3.52 21.18 -9.19
CA PHE A 82 4.49 22.02 -8.51
C PHE A 82 5.92 21.48 -8.64
N ILE A 83 6.14 20.19 -8.34
CA ILE A 83 7.46 19.55 -8.42
C ILE A 83 8.00 19.63 -9.85
N ASP A 84 7.20 19.29 -10.86
CA ASP A 84 7.60 19.33 -12.27
C ASP A 84 8.01 20.75 -12.69
N GLN A 85 7.25 21.77 -12.33
CA GLN A 85 7.54 23.17 -12.63
C GLN A 85 8.81 23.67 -11.91
N ARG A 86 8.91 23.41 -10.61
CA ARG A 86 10.04 23.90 -9.79
C ARG A 86 11.34 23.18 -10.13
N THR A 87 11.31 21.88 -10.40
CA THR A 87 12.50 21.12 -10.83
C THR A 87 13.06 21.71 -12.12
N ARG A 88 12.20 22.01 -13.12
CA ARG A 88 12.60 22.67 -14.36
C ARG A 88 13.21 24.05 -14.11
N ALA A 89 12.55 24.88 -13.30
CA ALA A 89 13.06 26.22 -12.97
C ALA A 89 14.41 26.15 -12.24
N CYS A 90 14.61 25.21 -11.32
CA CYS A 90 15.88 24.98 -10.65
C CYS A 90 16.97 24.56 -11.66
N PHE A 91 16.67 23.64 -12.58
CA PHE A 91 17.62 23.19 -13.61
C PHE A 91 18.07 24.36 -14.50
N GLU A 92 17.14 25.18 -14.98
CA GLU A 92 17.45 26.35 -15.81
C GLU A 92 18.29 27.39 -15.04
N LEU A 93 17.99 27.62 -13.75
CA LEU A 93 18.75 28.52 -12.92
C LEU A 93 20.16 28.00 -12.64
N ASN A 94 20.31 26.73 -12.31
CA ASN A 94 21.62 26.09 -12.09
C ASN A 94 22.49 26.17 -13.33
N ALA A 95 21.92 25.96 -14.52
CA ALA A 95 22.63 26.12 -15.79
C ALA A 95 23.13 27.57 -15.99
N LYS A 96 22.30 28.57 -15.68
CA LYS A 96 22.71 30.00 -15.76
C LYS A 96 23.80 30.34 -14.76
N LEU A 97 23.75 29.76 -13.56
CA LEU A 97 24.74 29.97 -12.50
C LEU A 97 26.00 29.10 -12.68
N GLN A 98 25.99 28.17 -13.65
CA GLN A 98 27.06 27.20 -13.90
C GLN A 98 27.40 26.36 -12.65
N VAL A 99 26.40 26.01 -11.85
CA VAL A 99 26.54 25.15 -10.68
C VAL A 99 26.02 23.76 -10.98
N GLY A 100 26.79 22.73 -10.60
CA GLY A 100 26.42 21.33 -10.72
C GLY A 100 25.93 20.75 -9.40
N TYR A 101 25.44 19.49 -9.45
CA TYR A 101 25.01 18.77 -8.26
C TYR A 101 26.17 18.63 -7.26
N GLY A 102 25.92 19.05 -6.02
CA GLY A 102 26.92 19.07 -4.94
C GLY A 102 27.70 20.39 -4.80
N ASP A 103 27.58 21.30 -5.74
CA ASP A 103 28.21 22.63 -5.63
C ASP A 103 27.47 23.53 -4.61
N PRO A 104 28.18 24.40 -3.90
CA PRO A 104 27.54 25.44 -3.09
C PRO A 104 26.66 26.33 -3.96
N GLY A 105 25.40 26.50 -3.57
CA GLY A 105 24.46 27.30 -4.34
C GLY A 105 23.64 26.52 -5.37
N TYR A 106 23.86 25.21 -5.54
CA TYR A 106 22.95 24.36 -6.31
C TYR A 106 21.52 24.45 -5.80
N ARG A 107 20.58 24.66 -6.69
CA ARG A 107 19.16 24.79 -6.37
C ARG A 107 18.42 23.51 -6.66
N THR A 108 17.54 23.10 -5.73
CA THR A 108 16.69 21.92 -5.87
C THR A 108 15.28 22.27 -5.44
N VAL A 109 14.30 21.46 -5.88
CA VAL A 109 12.92 21.57 -5.42
C VAL A 109 12.74 21.09 -3.97
N ILE A 110 13.69 20.32 -3.44
CA ILE A 110 13.64 19.80 -2.07
C ILE A 110 13.69 20.96 -1.06
N GLY A 111 12.69 21.01 -0.17
CA GLY A 111 12.56 22.05 0.84
C GLY A 111 11.89 23.33 0.34
N GLN A 112 11.47 23.42 -0.93
CA GLN A 112 10.72 24.59 -1.40
C GLN A 112 9.25 24.51 -0.97
N GLU A 113 8.71 25.69 -0.66
CA GLU A 113 7.32 25.87 -0.27
C GLU A 113 6.44 26.22 -1.47
N ASP A 114 5.20 25.74 -1.44
CA ASP A 114 4.15 26.16 -2.37
C ASP A 114 3.55 27.53 -1.96
N ILE A 115 2.49 27.93 -2.65
CA ILE A 115 1.84 29.24 -2.40
C ILE A 115 1.22 29.35 -1.00
N ASP A 116 0.91 28.22 -0.40
CA ASP A 116 0.31 28.14 0.94
C ASP A 116 1.38 27.97 2.05
N GLY A 117 2.66 28.02 1.69
CA GLY A 117 3.79 27.86 2.61
C GLY A 117 4.05 26.42 3.01
N ARG A 118 3.53 25.43 2.25
CA ARG A 118 3.71 24.00 2.51
C ARG A 118 4.94 23.48 1.76
N VAL A 119 5.84 22.83 2.47
CA VAL A 119 6.96 22.10 1.84
C VAL A 119 6.41 20.88 1.11
N VAL A 120 6.46 20.87 -0.23
CA VAL A 120 5.86 19.82 -1.05
C VAL A 120 6.72 18.55 -1.10
N ILE A 121 8.03 18.70 -1.12
CA ILE A 121 9.01 17.60 -1.06
C ILE A 121 10.18 18.02 -0.17
N GLY A 122 10.54 17.19 0.78
CA GLY A 122 11.62 17.45 1.72
C GLY A 122 11.15 17.34 3.17
N PRO A 123 12.06 17.40 4.14
CA PRO A 123 11.72 17.38 5.55
C PRO A 123 11.01 18.68 5.98
N LEU A 124 10.04 18.59 6.89
CA LEU A 124 9.40 19.77 7.49
C LEU A 124 10.37 20.53 8.41
N SER A 125 11.25 19.79 9.10
CA SER A 125 12.34 20.35 9.89
C SER A 125 13.54 19.44 9.85
N SER A 126 14.75 20.00 10.11
CA SER A 126 15.98 19.21 10.18
C SER A 126 15.98 18.18 11.33
N PHE A 127 15.05 18.28 12.26
CA PHE A 127 14.93 17.38 13.41
C PHE A 127 13.96 16.22 13.16
N TYR A 128 12.94 16.43 12.35
CA TYR A 128 11.84 15.46 12.24
C TYR A 128 12.22 14.17 11.51
N CYS A 129 13.19 14.20 10.61
CA CYS A 129 13.73 12.98 9.99
C CYS A 129 14.69 12.19 10.88
N ARG A 130 14.97 12.63 12.12
CA ARG A 130 15.93 11.98 13.00
C ARG A 130 15.27 10.94 13.88
N ALA A 131 16.04 9.90 14.20
CA ALA A 131 15.67 8.91 15.21
C ALA A 131 15.32 9.58 16.54
N GLY A 132 14.27 9.09 17.22
CA GLY A 132 13.83 9.59 18.51
C GLY A 132 13.01 10.89 18.47
N SER A 133 12.66 11.40 17.29
CA SER A 133 11.92 12.65 17.15
C SER A 133 10.42 12.56 17.43
N GLY A 134 9.85 11.36 17.47
CA GLY A 134 8.42 11.13 17.68
C GLY A 134 8.09 10.28 18.91
N ALA A 135 6.82 10.27 19.30
CA ALA A 135 6.34 9.41 20.36
C ALA A 135 6.43 7.91 19.97
N PRO A 136 6.55 6.98 20.94
CA PRO A 136 6.44 5.56 20.66
C PRO A 136 5.14 5.23 19.93
N ILE A 137 5.19 4.23 19.06
CA ILE A 137 4.00 3.68 18.41
C ILE A 137 3.12 2.90 19.42
N ALA A 138 1.88 2.59 19.03
CA ALA A 138 1.04 1.70 19.82
C ALA A 138 1.68 0.30 19.94
N PRO A 139 1.44 -0.45 21.05
CA PRO A 139 1.99 -1.78 21.23
C PRO A 139 1.70 -2.71 20.04
N ILE A 140 2.73 -3.41 19.59
CA ILE A 140 2.63 -4.36 18.49
C ILE A 140 2.06 -5.68 19.03
N PRO A 141 0.99 -6.23 18.42
CA PRO A 141 0.45 -7.53 18.80
C PRO A 141 1.50 -8.65 18.68
N GLU A 142 1.39 -9.64 19.55
CA GLU A 142 2.33 -10.76 19.61
C GLU A 142 2.51 -11.47 18.26
N PHE A 143 1.41 -11.70 17.51
CA PHE A 143 1.46 -12.37 16.22
C PHE A 143 2.26 -11.62 15.15
N LEU A 144 2.49 -10.31 15.30
CA LEU A 144 3.36 -9.52 14.43
C LEU A 144 4.80 -9.43 14.92
N GLN A 145 5.08 -9.81 16.17
CA GLN A 145 6.44 -9.81 16.73
C GLN A 145 7.28 -10.96 16.18
N GLY A 146 8.56 -10.97 16.51
CA GLY A 146 9.50 -12.03 16.17
C GLY A 146 10.16 -11.85 14.81
N SER A 147 10.48 -12.96 14.12
CA SER A 147 11.17 -12.93 12.84
C SER A 147 10.32 -12.23 11.76
N HIS A 148 10.99 -11.37 11.02
CA HIS A 148 10.38 -10.59 9.95
C HIS A 148 10.84 -11.04 8.56
N VAL A 149 11.27 -12.29 8.42
CA VAL A 149 11.44 -12.88 7.08
C VAL A 149 10.06 -12.95 6.45
N THR A 150 9.86 -12.14 5.43
CA THR A 150 8.58 -12.00 4.76
C THR A 150 8.71 -12.56 3.34
N LEU A 151 7.86 -13.51 3.03
CA LEU A 151 7.63 -13.91 1.66
C LEU A 151 6.61 -12.91 1.07
N PHE A 152 6.84 -12.43 -0.15
CA PHE A 152 5.85 -11.66 -0.90
C PHE A 152 5.37 -12.47 -2.09
N GLY A 153 4.07 -12.49 -2.31
CA GLY A 153 3.47 -13.12 -3.47
C GLY A 153 1.94 -13.08 -3.41
N PRO A 154 1.29 -13.09 -4.59
CA PRO A 154 -0.15 -13.00 -4.67
C PRO A 154 -0.83 -14.28 -4.18
N PRO A 155 -1.97 -14.17 -3.49
CA PRO A 155 -2.76 -15.33 -3.07
C PRO A 155 -3.70 -15.87 -4.15
N ASP A 156 -3.53 -15.52 -5.41
CA ASP A 156 -4.38 -15.88 -6.54
C ASP A 156 -4.29 -17.36 -6.98
N ASP A 157 -3.32 -18.11 -6.45
CA ASP A 157 -3.15 -19.54 -6.66
C ASP A 157 -3.22 -20.29 -5.32
N ALA A 158 -4.14 -21.24 -5.21
CA ALA A 158 -4.37 -21.98 -3.97
C ALA A 158 -3.14 -22.78 -3.50
N LYS A 159 -2.40 -23.40 -4.44
CA LYS A 159 -1.17 -24.16 -4.15
C LYS A 159 -0.07 -23.24 -3.61
N LEU A 160 0.11 -22.06 -4.22
CA LEU A 160 1.11 -21.08 -3.77
C LEU A 160 0.72 -20.50 -2.41
N SER A 161 -0.56 -20.21 -2.20
CA SER A 161 -1.09 -19.72 -0.93
C SER A 161 -0.87 -20.71 0.21
N ILE A 162 -1.18 -21.99 0.00
CA ILE A 162 -0.91 -23.05 0.98
C ILE A 162 0.59 -23.18 1.26
N ASN A 163 1.43 -23.11 0.22
CA ASN A 163 2.88 -23.15 0.40
C ASN A 163 3.42 -21.96 1.18
N ALA A 164 2.88 -20.75 0.96
CA ALA A 164 3.25 -19.56 1.72
C ALA A 164 2.83 -19.67 3.19
N MET A 165 1.63 -20.17 3.46
CA MET A 165 1.16 -20.44 4.83
C MET A 165 2.03 -21.48 5.54
N ASN A 166 2.54 -22.48 4.81
CA ASN A 166 3.36 -23.58 5.31
C ASN A 166 4.86 -23.31 5.17
N ALA A 167 5.32 -22.06 5.13
CA ALA A 167 6.70 -21.73 4.81
C ALA A 167 7.71 -22.48 5.68
N PHE A 168 7.46 -22.64 6.98
CA PHE A 168 8.34 -23.35 7.91
C PHE A 168 8.24 -24.87 7.86
N HIS A 169 7.27 -25.42 7.12
CA HIS A 169 7.11 -26.87 6.95
C HIS A 169 7.72 -27.38 5.64
N ARG A 170 8.41 -26.51 4.88
CA ARG A 170 9.02 -26.86 3.62
C ARG A 170 10.49 -27.21 3.82
N THR A 171 10.87 -28.42 3.43
CA THR A 171 12.27 -28.83 3.33
C THR A 171 12.71 -28.64 1.88
N LEU A 172 13.82 -27.94 1.68
CA LEU A 172 14.43 -27.77 0.36
C LEU A 172 15.40 -28.91 0.06
N PRO A 173 15.49 -29.39 -1.21
CA PRO A 173 16.50 -30.35 -1.60
C PRO A 173 17.90 -29.83 -1.29
N GLY A 174 18.70 -30.60 -0.53
CA GLY A 174 20.06 -30.19 -0.14
C GLY A 174 20.12 -29.19 1.02
N GLU A 175 19.01 -28.95 1.71
CA GLU A 175 18.99 -28.11 2.91
C GLU A 175 19.88 -28.71 4.01
N PRO A 176 20.77 -27.92 4.64
CA PRO A 176 21.59 -28.40 5.75
C PRO A 176 20.73 -28.83 6.94
N GLU A 177 21.09 -29.94 7.59
CA GLU A 177 20.34 -30.50 8.73
C GLU A 177 20.16 -29.50 9.87
N ILE A 178 21.14 -28.62 10.09
CA ILE A 178 21.08 -27.54 11.08
C ILE A 178 19.86 -26.60 10.88
N VAL A 179 19.38 -26.39 9.64
CA VAL A 179 18.20 -25.57 9.39
C VAL A 179 16.96 -26.22 9.98
N ALA A 180 16.79 -27.53 9.80
CA ALA A 180 15.68 -28.27 10.38
C ALA A 180 15.74 -28.28 11.93
N GLU A 181 16.94 -28.35 12.52
CA GLU A 181 17.11 -28.23 13.97
C GLU A 181 16.73 -26.85 14.50
N LEU A 182 17.22 -25.77 13.86
CA LEU A 182 16.87 -24.41 14.23
C LEU A 182 15.39 -24.11 14.13
N LEU A 183 14.70 -24.69 13.15
CA LEU A 183 13.25 -24.53 12.98
C LEU A 183 12.43 -25.24 14.05
N LYS A 184 12.94 -26.33 14.66
CA LYS A 184 12.24 -27.05 15.75
C LYS A 184 12.08 -26.19 16.99
N ASP A 185 13.09 -25.38 17.30
CA ASP A 185 13.12 -24.53 18.50
C ASP A 185 12.64 -23.11 18.23
N PHE A 186 12.29 -22.82 16.98
CA PHE A 186 11.85 -21.49 16.58
C PHE A 186 10.39 -21.24 16.98
N SER A 187 10.17 -20.35 17.93
CA SER A 187 8.83 -19.99 18.45
C SER A 187 8.12 -18.92 17.61
N GLY A 188 8.80 -18.33 16.64
CA GLY A 188 8.22 -17.29 15.79
C GLY A 188 7.36 -17.86 14.64
N SER A 189 6.63 -16.98 13.95
CA SER A 189 5.91 -17.31 12.73
C SER A 189 6.49 -16.54 11.57
N ALA A 190 6.65 -17.20 10.41
CA ALA A 190 6.96 -16.49 9.17
C ALA A 190 5.86 -15.46 8.88
N LYS A 191 6.24 -14.38 8.19
CA LYS A 191 5.27 -13.41 7.69
C LYS A 191 5.15 -13.61 6.18
N TRP A 192 3.94 -13.50 5.67
CA TRP A 192 3.66 -13.56 4.24
C TRP A 192 2.98 -12.26 3.81
N GLY A 193 3.64 -11.47 2.98
CA GLY A 193 3.01 -10.35 2.28
C GLY A 193 2.09 -10.92 1.20
N ALA A 194 0.81 -11.08 1.54
CA ALA A 194 -0.22 -11.51 0.60
C ALA A 194 -0.54 -10.32 -0.32
N ASP A 195 -0.02 -10.37 -1.54
CA ASP A 195 0.13 -9.22 -2.41
C ASP A 195 -0.94 -9.12 -3.47
N ASP A 196 -1.87 -8.17 -3.30
CA ASP A 196 -2.91 -7.85 -4.27
C ASP A 196 -2.63 -6.53 -5.00
N GLU A 197 -1.40 -6.00 -4.92
CA GLU A 197 -1.06 -4.69 -5.50
C GLU A 197 -0.33 -4.80 -6.83
N ASP A 198 0.97 -5.13 -6.87
CA ASP A 198 1.76 -5.06 -8.11
C ASP A 198 1.82 -6.39 -8.88
N SER A 199 1.33 -7.49 -8.31
CA SER A 199 1.55 -8.82 -8.86
C SER A 199 0.58 -9.15 -10.01
N LYS A 200 -0.74 -9.13 -9.77
CA LYS A 200 -1.75 -9.53 -10.76
C LYS A 200 -2.97 -8.62 -10.84
N THR A 201 -3.00 -7.57 -10.07
CA THR A 201 -4.02 -6.53 -10.24
C THR A 201 -3.79 -5.78 -11.58
N PRO A 202 -4.83 -5.33 -12.24
CA PRO A 202 -6.22 -5.22 -11.79
C PRO A 202 -7.16 -6.29 -12.40
N LEU A 203 -6.67 -7.48 -12.71
CA LEU A 203 -7.52 -8.52 -13.29
C LEU A 203 -8.52 -9.03 -12.24
N ARG A 204 -9.81 -8.88 -12.52
CA ARG A 204 -10.88 -9.25 -11.59
C ARG A 204 -10.79 -10.71 -11.14
N ALA A 205 -10.55 -11.62 -12.08
CA ALA A 205 -10.49 -13.05 -11.78
C ALA A 205 -9.38 -13.37 -10.77
N ASP A 206 -8.20 -12.77 -10.96
CA ASP A 206 -7.05 -12.98 -10.07
C ASP A 206 -7.31 -12.35 -8.68
N LEU A 207 -7.88 -11.15 -8.63
CA LEU A 207 -8.18 -10.46 -7.37
C LEU A 207 -9.27 -11.17 -6.55
N VAL A 208 -10.29 -11.70 -7.22
CA VAL A 208 -11.34 -12.51 -6.58
C VAL A 208 -10.74 -13.79 -5.99
N LEU A 209 -9.95 -14.52 -6.78
CA LEU A 209 -9.28 -15.75 -6.32
C LEU A 209 -8.31 -15.45 -5.18
N ALA A 210 -7.58 -14.34 -5.25
CA ALA A 210 -6.70 -13.90 -4.19
C ALA A 210 -7.44 -13.69 -2.86
N GLY A 211 -8.56 -12.99 -2.90
CA GLY A 211 -9.41 -12.77 -1.72
C GLY A 211 -9.99 -14.08 -1.15
N GLU A 212 -10.50 -14.95 -2.00
CA GLU A 212 -11.07 -16.25 -1.61
C GLU A 212 -10.01 -17.19 -1.03
N ASN A 213 -8.86 -17.32 -1.69
CA ASN A 213 -7.76 -18.15 -1.21
C ASN A 213 -7.19 -17.65 0.12
N LEU A 214 -6.98 -16.34 0.25
CA LEU A 214 -6.48 -15.74 1.50
C LEU A 214 -7.47 -15.97 2.64
N THR A 215 -8.77 -15.76 2.40
CA THR A 215 -9.83 -16.04 3.36
C THR A 215 -9.85 -17.52 3.75
N GLY A 216 -9.74 -18.43 2.75
CA GLY A 216 -9.63 -19.86 2.98
C GLY A 216 -8.38 -20.28 3.79
N CYS A 217 -7.24 -19.59 3.58
CA CYS A 217 -6.04 -19.76 4.39
C CYS A 217 -6.27 -19.37 5.85
N LEU A 218 -6.89 -18.24 6.08
CA LEU A 218 -7.17 -17.69 7.43
C LEU A 218 -8.21 -18.51 8.19
N GLN A 219 -9.21 -19.03 7.49
CA GLN A 219 -10.27 -19.87 8.05
C GLN A 219 -9.88 -21.35 8.13
N GLY A 220 -8.76 -21.75 7.51
CA GLY A 220 -8.29 -23.14 7.50
C GLY A 220 -9.08 -24.05 6.56
N THR A 221 -9.80 -23.50 5.59
CA THR A 221 -10.67 -24.25 4.66
C THR A 221 -10.06 -24.54 3.31
N ILE A 222 -8.95 -23.85 2.95
CA ILE A 222 -8.30 -24.02 1.66
C ILE A 222 -7.63 -25.39 1.52
N SER A 223 -7.79 -26.00 0.34
CA SER A 223 -7.10 -27.21 -0.07
C SER A 223 -6.88 -27.19 -1.58
N TYR A 224 -5.88 -27.90 -2.05
CA TYR A 224 -5.61 -28.04 -3.48
C TYR A 224 -5.05 -29.43 -3.79
N ASP A 225 -5.66 -30.11 -4.77
CA ASP A 225 -5.20 -31.37 -5.29
C ASP A 225 -4.66 -31.11 -6.71
N ASP A 226 -3.36 -31.31 -6.88
CA ASP A 226 -2.70 -31.02 -8.16
C ASP A 226 -3.02 -32.12 -9.18
N PRO A 227 -3.80 -31.83 -10.22
CA PRO A 227 -4.22 -32.85 -11.19
C PRO A 227 -3.07 -33.38 -12.05
N ARG A 228 -1.93 -32.67 -12.10
CA ARG A 228 -0.78 -33.07 -12.91
C ARG A 228 0.15 -34.02 -12.17
N SER A 229 0.37 -33.76 -10.88
CA SER A 229 1.30 -34.56 -10.06
C SER A 229 0.60 -35.54 -9.11
N GLY A 230 -0.72 -35.41 -8.92
CA GLY A 230 -1.50 -36.14 -7.92
C GLY A 230 -1.16 -35.77 -6.48
N LYS A 231 -0.39 -34.70 -6.28
CA LYS A 231 0.01 -34.24 -4.94
C LYS A 231 -1.10 -33.42 -4.30
N GLU A 232 -1.40 -33.74 -3.05
CA GLU A 232 -2.32 -33.01 -2.21
C GLU A 232 -1.58 -31.89 -1.46
N TYR A 233 -2.18 -30.68 -1.44
CA TYR A 233 -1.72 -29.54 -0.69
C TYR A 233 -2.75 -29.22 0.38
N ARG A 234 -2.31 -29.17 1.63
CA ARG A 234 -3.14 -28.91 2.82
C ARG A 234 -2.39 -27.96 3.74
N LEU A 235 -3.13 -27.19 4.52
CA LEU A 235 -2.54 -26.35 5.56
C LEU A 235 -1.98 -27.22 6.68
N ALA A 236 -0.81 -26.85 7.18
CA ALA A 236 -0.25 -27.43 8.39
C ALA A 236 -1.15 -27.17 9.60
N ALA A 237 -1.15 -28.09 10.57
CA ALA A 237 -1.98 -27.94 11.77
C ALA A 237 -1.55 -26.76 12.67
N SER A 238 -0.24 -26.46 12.70
CA SER A 238 0.36 -25.41 13.54
C SER A 238 1.49 -24.69 12.79
N HIS A 239 2.07 -23.65 13.40
CA HIS A 239 3.21 -22.89 12.87
C HIS A 239 3.01 -22.38 11.44
N ARG A 240 1.80 -21.94 11.13
CA ARG A 240 1.49 -21.31 9.86
C ARG A 240 2.04 -19.88 9.81
N SER A 241 2.36 -19.42 8.62
CA SER A 241 2.72 -18.01 8.39
C SER A 241 1.57 -17.08 8.78
N VAL A 242 1.90 -15.87 9.20
CA VAL A 242 0.94 -14.79 9.39
C VAL A 242 0.86 -13.98 8.09
N PRO A 243 -0.26 -13.98 7.39
CA PRO A 243 -0.43 -13.15 6.22
C PRO A 243 -0.58 -11.67 6.62
N ILE A 244 0.06 -10.81 5.85
CA ILE A 244 -0.09 -9.35 5.93
C ILE A 244 -0.57 -8.92 4.55
N LYS A 245 -1.85 -8.55 4.45
CA LYS A 245 -2.46 -8.27 3.16
C LYS A 245 -2.01 -6.93 2.61
N ARG A 246 -1.38 -6.92 1.43
CA ARG A 246 -1.09 -5.69 0.69
C ARG A 246 -2.22 -5.40 -0.29
N PHE A 247 -3.01 -4.38 0.01
CA PHE A 247 -4.09 -3.94 -0.87
C PHE A 247 -3.59 -2.98 -1.95
N PRO A 248 -4.36 -2.78 -3.06
CA PRO A 248 -3.97 -1.89 -4.14
C PRO A 248 -3.73 -0.44 -3.73
N GLY A 249 -2.91 0.29 -4.50
CA GLY A 249 -2.61 1.69 -4.25
C GLY A 249 -3.83 2.62 -4.37
N LEU A 250 -3.81 3.75 -3.66
CA LEU A 250 -4.95 4.67 -3.48
C LEU A 250 -5.53 5.24 -4.79
N ALA A 251 -4.71 5.37 -5.82
CA ALA A 251 -5.13 6.00 -7.08
C ALA A 251 -5.75 5.03 -8.09
N LEU A 252 -5.79 3.73 -7.78
CA LEU A 252 -6.31 2.74 -8.70
C LEU A 252 -7.84 2.63 -8.61
N PRO A 253 -8.55 2.72 -9.75
CA PRO A 253 -9.98 2.47 -9.81
C PRO A 253 -10.25 0.97 -9.82
N CYS A 254 -11.41 0.56 -9.37
CA CYS A 254 -11.95 -0.76 -9.60
C CYS A 254 -12.54 -0.83 -11.03
N PRO A 255 -11.93 -1.61 -11.93
CA PRO A 255 -12.39 -1.59 -13.34
C PRO A 255 -13.68 -2.38 -13.57
N PHE A 256 -14.19 -3.06 -12.54
CA PHE A 256 -15.34 -3.98 -12.68
C PHE A 256 -16.49 -3.68 -11.71
N LEU A 257 -16.41 -2.62 -10.89
CA LEU A 257 -17.46 -2.27 -9.93
C LEU A 257 -17.69 -0.75 -9.91
N TYR A 258 -18.94 -0.35 -10.17
CA TYR A 258 -19.31 1.05 -10.37
C TYR A 258 -20.51 1.41 -9.49
N LEU A 259 -20.40 2.48 -8.72
CA LEU A 259 -21.52 3.02 -7.94
C LEU A 259 -22.01 4.32 -8.56
N HIS A 260 -23.29 4.37 -8.93
CA HIS A 260 -23.90 5.49 -9.65
C HIS A 260 -23.08 5.95 -10.87
N GLY A 261 -22.54 4.99 -11.63
CA GLY A 261 -21.75 5.23 -12.85
C GLY A 261 -20.30 5.65 -12.64
N ASN A 262 -19.81 5.70 -11.38
CA ASN A 262 -18.41 5.99 -11.06
C ASN A 262 -17.71 4.71 -10.58
N PRO A 263 -16.47 4.42 -11.05
CA PRO A 263 -15.73 3.27 -10.57
C PRO A 263 -15.42 3.47 -9.08
N LEU A 264 -15.62 2.43 -8.30
CA LEU A 264 -15.18 2.42 -6.91
C LEU A 264 -13.64 2.39 -6.82
N PRO A 265 -13.04 2.91 -5.76
CA PRO A 265 -11.60 2.74 -5.53
C PRO A 265 -11.23 1.28 -5.29
N LEU A 266 -10.20 0.78 -6.00
CA LEU A 266 -9.82 -0.63 -5.94
C LEU A 266 -9.35 -1.04 -4.54
N HIS A 267 -8.61 -0.16 -3.85
CA HIS A 267 -8.17 -0.41 -2.47
C HIS A 267 -9.34 -0.55 -1.48
N LEU A 268 -10.43 0.22 -1.68
CA LEU A 268 -11.61 0.07 -0.83
C LEU A 268 -12.33 -1.25 -1.09
N TYR A 269 -12.45 -1.66 -2.34
CA TYR A 269 -13.02 -2.96 -2.70
C TYR A 269 -12.28 -4.09 -2.00
N ASP A 270 -10.98 -4.16 -2.22
CA ASP A 270 -10.14 -5.25 -1.70
C ASP A 270 -10.07 -5.26 -0.18
N PHE A 271 -9.86 -4.09 0.44
CA PHE A 271 -9.83 -3.93 1.89
C PHE A 271 -11.18 -4.26 2.55
N ALA A 272 -12.28 -3.72 2.01
CA ALA A 272 -13.60 -3.87 2.63
C ALA A 272 -14.08 -5.32 2.60
N LEU A 273 -13.93 -6.02 1.47
CA LEU A 273 -14.34 -7.41 1.38
C LEU A 273 -13.51 -8.31 2.31
N HIS A 274 -12.19 -8.08 2.36
CA HIS A 274 -11.33 -8.82 3.27
C HIS A 274 -11.68 -8.57 4.75
N LEU A 275 -11.85 -7.31 5.15
CA LEU A 275 -12.24 -6.96 6.51
C LEU A 275 -13.60 -7.56 6.87
N PHE A 276 -14.59 -7.47 5.97
CA PHE A 276 -15.93 -8.00 6.21
C PHE A 276 -15.94 -9.53 6.38
N ALA A 277 -15.12 -10.24 5.61
CA ALA A 277 -15.03 -11.70 5.69
C ALA A 277 -14.26 -12.22 6.91
N ASN A 278 -13.36 -11.40 7.48
CA ASN A 278 -12.38 -11.85 8.47
C ASN A 278 -12.35 -11.00 9.75
N TRP A 279 -13.35 -10.16 10.01
CA TRP A 279 -13.38 -9.19 11.12
C TRP A 279 -13.14 -9.81 12.50
N ASN A 280 -13.49 -11.08 12.69
CA ASN A 280 -13.39 -11.81 13.96
C ASN A 280 -12.02 -12.51 14.15
N ASN A 281 -11.11 -12.40 13.19
CA ASN A 281 -9.77 -12.98 13.26
C ASN A 281 -8.71 -11.87 13.33
N PRO A 282 -8.15 -11.51 14.50
CA PRO A 282 -7.16 -10.44 14.61
C PRO A 282 -5.92 -10.66 13.74
N GLN A 283 -5.50 -11.89 13.46
CA GLN A 283 -4.35 -12.20 12.59
C GLN A 283 -4.62 -11.86 11.12
N ALA A 284 -5.90 -11.79 10.73
CA ALA A 284 -6.31 -11.37 9.39
C ALA A 284 -6.29 -9.85 9.20
N LEU A 285 -6.19 -9.07 10.30
CA LEU A 285 -6.34 -7.62 10.29
C LEU A 285 -4.99 -6.89 10.28
N ALA A 286 -3.97 -7.52 9.69
CA ALA A 286 -2.69 -6.91 9.40
C ALA A 286 -2.60 -6.58 7.90
N PHE A 287 -2.27 -5.33 7.58
CA PHE A 287 -2.23 -4.85 6.21
C PHE A 287 -0.91 -4.17 5.88
N TYR A 288 -0.51 -4.25 4.60
CA TYR A 288 0.50 -3.40 4.00
C TYR A 288 -0.15 -2.30 3.16
N VAL A 289 0.29 -1.07 3.36
CA VAL A 289 -0.15 0.09 2.60
C VAL A 289 0.95 0.51 1.64
N PRO A 290 0.73 0.36 0.32
CA PRO A 290 1.72 0.72 -0.69
C PRO A 290 1.60 2.20 -1.10
N LYS A 291 2.65 2.71 -1.73
CA LYS A 291 2.66 3.92 -2.55
C LYS A 291 2.11 5.19 -1.88
N LEU A 292 2.29 5.31 -0.55
CA LEU A 292 2.06 6.57 0.15
C LEU A 292 3.12 7.59 -0.25
N GLU A 293 2.68 8.83 -0.51
CA GLU A 293 3.56 9.94 -0.84
C GLU A 293 3.68 10.95 0.31
N THR A 294 2.64 11.11 1.13
CA THR A 294 2.55 12.16 2.15
C THR A 294 1.85 11.72 3.42
N GLU A 295 1.99 12.53 4.47
CA GLU A 295 1.28 12.38 5.74
C GLU A 295 -0.23 12.62 5.62
N GLU A 296 -0.70 13.41 4.67
CA GLU A 296 -2.13 13.62 4.41
C GLU A 296 -2.77 12.35 3.84
N GLU A 297 -2.05 11.64 2.96
CA GLU A 297 -2.51 10.33 2.47
C GLU A 297 -2.54 9.30 3.60
N ALA A 298 -1.57 9.33 4.50
CA ALA A 298 -1.56 8.51 5.70
C ALA A 298 -2.74 8.84 6.64
N ALA A 299 -3.06 10.13 6.81
CA ALA A 299 -4.23 10.56 7.56
C ALA A 299 -5.54 10.07 6.91
N TYR A 300 -5.64 10.08 5.58
CA TYR A 300 -6.77 9.47 4.88
C TYR A 300 -6.90 7.98 5.20
N ILE A 301 -5.79 7.21 5.15
CA ILE A 301 -5.80 5.78 5.51
C ILE A 301 -6.31 5.60 6.94
N ARG A 302 -5.84 6.38 7.91
CA ARG A 302 -6.33 6.33 9.29
C ARG A 302 -7.84 6.56 9.37
N VAL A 303 -8.36 7.59 8.68
CA VAL A 303 -9.80 7.88 8.64
C VAL A 303 -10.57 6.71 8.02
N MET A 304 -10.07 6.12 6.94
CA MET A 304 -10.66 4.94 6.30
C MET A 304 -10.78 3.77 7.30
N LEU A 305 -9.72 3.47 8.03
CA LEU A 305 -9.72 2.39 9.02
C LEU A 305 -10.68 2.67 10.17
N GLU A 306 -10.67 3.88 10.73
CA GLU A 306 -11.59 4.28 11.80
C GLU A 306 -13.06 4.17 11.38
N ARG A 307 -13.40 4.55 10.15
CA ARG A 307 -14.75 4.42 9.60
C ARG A 307 -15.12 2.97 9.38
N ALA A 308 -14.24 2.18 8.79
CA ALA A 308 -14.45 0.76 8.56
C ALA A 308 -14.66 -0.02 9.87
N GLU A 309 -13.81 0.20 10.87
CA GLU A 309 -13.94 -0.45 12.19
C GLU A 309 -15.25 -0.07 12.89
N ARG A 310 -15.67 1.19 12.79
CA ARG A 310 -16.98 1.62 13.36
C ARG A 310 -18.15 0.95 12.64
N LEU A 311 -18.08 0.81 11.32
CA LEU A 311 -19.09 0.11 10.53
C LEU A 311 -19.15 -1.39 10.86
N ILE A 312 -18.01 -2.03 11.11
CA ILE A 312 -17.94 -3.42 11.60
C ILE A 312 -18.51 -3.52 13.01
N ALA A 313 -18.08 -2.66 13.95
CA ALA A 313 -18.55 -2.67 15.32
C ALA A 313 -20.06 -2.43 15.46
N ALA A 314 -20.65 -1.64 14.55
CA ALA A 314 -22.10 -1.44 14.50
C ALA A 314 -22.88 -2.71 14.11
N ARG A 315 -22.24 -3.61 13.32
CA ARG A 315 -22.82 -4.90 12.91
C ARG A 315 -22.47 -6.03 13.88
N HIS A 316 -21.30 -5.93 14.50
CA HIS A 316 -20.70 -6.95 15.36
C HIS A 316 -20.20 -6.28 16.65
N PRO A 317 -21.06 -6.16 17.69
CA PRO A 317 -20.73 -5.45 18.92
C PRO A 317 -19.53 -6.02 19.70
N GLU A 318 -19.16 -7.27 19.43
CA GLU A 318 -17.97 -7.94 19.97
C GLU A 318 -16.66 -7.49 19.32
N TYR A 319 -16.71 -6.80 18.17
CA TYR A 319 -15.53 -6.26 17.50
C TYR A 319 -14.89 -5.14 18.32
N ARG A 320 -13.58 -5.21 18.49
CA ARG A 320 -12.81 -4.18 19.20
C ARG A 320 -12.18 -3.21 18.21
N VAL A 321 -12.66 -1.97 18.22
CA VAL A 321 -12.05 -0.88 17.44
C VAL A 321 -10.58 -0.72 17.84
N GLY A 322 -9.71 -0.49 16.87
CA GLY A 322 -8.26 -0.40 17.08
C GLY A 322 -7.53 -1.74 16.99
N THR A 323 -8.19 -2.79 16.48
CA THR A 323 -7.56 -4.11 16.25
C THR A 323 -6.67 -4.13 15.00
N ILE A 324 -7.01 -3.37 13.97
CA ILE A 324 -6.25 -3.32 12.71
C ILE A 324 -4.81 -2.86 12.97
N ARG A 325 -3.87 -3.45 12.24
CA ARG A 325 -2.45 -3.07 12.26
C ARG A 325 -1.94 -2.86 10.84
N LEU A 326 -1.08 -1.84 10.69
CA LEU A 326 -0.51 -1.47 9.40
C LEU A 326 1.00 -1.59 9.39
N LEU A 327 1.51 -2.18 8.33
CA LEU A 327 2.84 -1.90 7.82
C LEU A 327 2.70 -1.03 6.58
N ILE A 328 3.69 -0.18 6.31
CA ILE A 328 3.71 0.65 5.10
C ILE A 328 4.94 0.31 4.25
N VAL A 329 4.82 0.54 2.95
CA VAL A 329 5.98 0.46 2.04
C VAL A 329 6.45 1.87 1.74
N LEU A 330 7.67 2.19 2.14
CA LEU A 330 8.32 3.45 1.78
C LEU A 330 8.97 3.29 0.41
N GLU A 331 8.35 3.84 -0.60
CA GLU A 331 8.72 3.67 -1.99
C GLU A 331 8.60 4.97 -2.82
N ASN A 332 8.55 6.09 -2.11
CA ASN A 332 8.55 7.42 -2.70
C ASN A 332 9.48 8.34 -1.89
N PRO A 333 10.35 9.16 -2.51
CA PRO A 333 11.21 10.09 -1.79
C PRO A 333 10.45 11.06 -0.89
N ARG A 334 9.25 11.48 -1.26
CA ARG A 334 8.42 12.35 -0.42
C ARG A 334 8.08 11.67 0.91
N ALA A 335 7.60 10.42 0.85
CA ALA A 335 7.29 9.62 2.03
C ALA A 335 8.55 9.36 2.89
N MET A 336 9.70 9.16 2.25
CA MET A 336 10.97 8.95 2.97
C MET A 336 11.38 10.18 3.80
N PHE A 337 11.14 11.40 3.32
CA PHE A 337 11.36 12.60 4.10
C PHE A 337 10.36 12.79 5.25
N ARG A 338 9.21 12.13 5.19
CA ARG A 338 8.05 12.31 6.07
C ARG A 338 7.72 11.09 6.92
N VAL A 339 8.70 10.19 7.16
CA VAL A 339 8.47 8.93 7.89
C VAL A 339 7.83 9.19 9.26
N ASN A 340 8.32 10.15 10.03
CA ASN A 340 7.76 10.46 11.35
C ASN A 340 6.35 11.01 11.27
N GLU A 341 6.09 11.95 10.34
CA GLU A 341 4.77 12.54 10.11
C GLU A 341 3.76 11.48 9.67
N ILE A 342 4.17 10.56 8.79
CA ILE A 342 3.35 9.42 8.36
C ILE A 342 3.05 8.50 9.54
N MET A 343 4.03 8.20 10.39
CA MET A 343 3.83 7.37 11.58
C MET A 343 2.83 8.02 12.55
N ASP A 344 2.93 9.34 12.77
CA ASP A 344 2.00 10.09 13.62
C ASP A 344 0.60 10.13 13.02
N ALA A 345 0.50 10.36 11.71
CA ALA A 345 -0.79 10.38 11.00
C ALA A 345 -1.51 9.02 11.04
N LEU A 346 -0.77 7.92 11.08
CA LEU A 346 -1.32 6.56 11.14
C LEU A 346 -1.58 6.05 12.57
N TYR A 347 -1.20 6.81 13.60
CA TYR A 347 -1.46 6.38 14.99
C TYR A 347 -2.97 6.19 15.24
N PRO A 348 -3.42 5.08 15.88
CA PRO A 348 -2.64 4.03 16.56
C PRO A 348 -2.37 2.77 15.71
N TYR A 349 -2.67 2.77 14.43
CA TYR A 349 -2.63 1.58 13.57
C TYR A 349 -1.23 1.18 13.10
N PHE A 350 -0.30 2.13 13.02
CA PHE A 350 1.06 1.88 12.52
C PHE A 350 1.79 0.84 13.40
N SER A 351 2.41 -0.15 12.74
CA SER A 351 3.23 -1.18 13.38
C SER A 351 4.63 -1.30 12.80
N GLY A 352 4.84 -0.89 11.54
CA GLY A 352 6.15 -1.01 10.92
C GLY A 352 6.21 -0.49 9.49
N ALA A 353 7.41 -0.53 8.93
CA ALA A 353 7.66 -0.14 7.55
C ALA A 353 8.68 -1.02 6.86
N SER A 354 8.53 -1.15 5.54
CA SER A 354 9.53 -1.72 4.62
C SER A 354 9.98 -0.68 3.60
N LEU A 355 11.09 -0.97 2.91
CA LEU A 355 11.56 -0.17 1.79
C LEU A 355 11.26 -0.90 0.47
N GLY A 356 10.41 -0.29 -0.37
CA GLY A 356 10.15 -0.74 -1.75
C GLY A 356 11.14 -0.09 -2.71
N TRP A 357 12.40 -0.56 -2.72
CA TRP A 357 13.50 0.14 -3.37
C TRP A 357 13.38 0.23 -4.90
N HIS A 358 12.72 -0.69 -5.57
CA HIS A 358 12.47 -0.62 -7.02
C HIS A 358 11.58 0.58 -7.35
N ASP A 359 10.44 0.69 -6.69
CA ASP A 359 9.53 1.82 -6.84
C ASP A 359 10.11 3.11 -6.28
N PHE A 360 10.94 3.02 -5.23
CA PHE A 360 11.66 4.18 -4.70
C PHE A 360 12.57 4.80 -5.77
N LEU A 361 13.34 3.98 -6.50
CA LEU A 361 14.18 4.47 -7.60
C LEU A 361 13.33 5.00 -8.77
N ALA A 362 12.28 4.30 -9.15
CA ALA A 362 11.38 4.74 -10.22
C ALA A 362 10.68 6.07 -9.86
N SER A 363 10.19 6.21 -8.64
CA SER A 363 9.59 7.44 -8.13
C SER A 363 10.59 8.59 -8.09
N THR A 364 11.83 8.31 -7.67
CA THR A 364 12.91 9.31 -7.67
C THR A 364 13.22 9.79 -9.10
N ALA A 365 13.38 8.87 -10.04
CA ALA A 365 13.59 9.20 -11.45
C ALA A 365 12.45 10.06 -12.00
N ARG A 366 11.20 9.72 -11.66
CA ARG A 366 10.03 10.45 -12.09
C ARG A 366 9.97 11.87 -11.50
N LEU A 367 10.25 12.02 -10.21
CA LEU A 367 10.22 13.33 -9.55
C LEU A 367 11.31 14.25 -10.10
N MET A 368 12.49 13.72 -10.46
CA MET A 368 13.63 14.48 -10.93
C MET A 368 13.78 14.50 -12.47
N LYS A 369 12.80 14.02 -13.22
CA LYS A 369 12.85 13.89 -14.70
C LYS A 369 13.16 15.20 -15.44
N ASN A 370 12.87 16.35 -14.86
CA ASN A 370 13.09 17.67 -15.43
C ASN A 370 14.45 18.28 -15.01
N ASP A 371 15.28 17.56 -14.26
CA ASP A 371 16.64 17.96 -13.91
C ASP A 371 17.66 17.08 -14.63
N GLY A 372 18.26 17.60 -15.69
CA GLY A 372 19.25 16.89 -16.48
C GLY A 372 20.56 16.58 -15.74
N ASN A 373 20.80 17.21 -14.60
CA ASN A 373 21.96 16.93 -13.72
C ASN A 373 21.69 15.79 -12.75
N TYR A 374 20.41 15.44 -12.54
CA TYR A 374 20.04 14.37 -11.63
C TYR A 374 19.98 13.04 -12.40
N ARG A 375 20.91 12.15 -12.09
CA ARG A 375 20.99 10.83 -12.73
C ARG A 375 21.00 9.73 -11.69
N ILE A 376 20.17 8.73 -11.89
CA ILE A 376 20.23 7.48 -11.14
C ILE A 376 21.20 6.55 -11.85
N PRO A 377 22.23 6.01 -11.16
CA PRO A 377 23.14 5.03 -11.75
C PRO A 377 22.38 3.78 -12.24
N VAL A 378 22.98 3.01 -13.13
CA VAL A 378 22.44 1.72 -13.57
C VAL A 378 22.40 0.74 -12.40
N LYS A 379 21.48 -0.22 -12.43
CA LYS A 379 21.22 -1.17 -11.32
C LYS A 379 22.49 -1.91 -10.83
N ALA A 380 23.43 -2.19 -11.71
CA ALA A 380 24.70 -2.86 -11.37
C ALA A 380 25.75 -1.93 -10.74
N ASP A 381 25.51 -0.62 -10.69
CA ASP A 381 26.46 0.33 -10.12
C ASP A 381 26.43 0.25 -8.59
N PRO A 382 27.58 0.01 -7.91
CA PRO A 382 27.65 0.03 -6.46
C PRO A 382 27.12 1.32 -5.82
N GLY A 383 27.18 2.45 -6.52
CA GLY A 383 26.66 3.74 -6.09
C GLY A 383 25.16 3.72 -5.78
N ILE A 384 24.36 2.92 -6.48
CA ILE A 384 22.95 2.74 -6.16
C ILE A 384 22.79 2.17 -4.75
N VAL A 385 23.51 1.09 -4.45
CA VAL A 385 23.40 0.43 -3.14
C VAL A 385 23.88 1.38 -2.02
N ILE A 386 25.01 2.03 -2.20
CA ILE A 386 25.63 2.87 -1.17
C ILE A 386 24.85 4.16 -0.95
N ASN A 387 24.52 4.89 -2.01
CA ASN A 387 24.03 6.25 -1.93
C ASN A 387 22.50 6.34 -1.82
N TYR A 388 21.76 5.33 -2.29
CA TYR A 388 20.30 5.35 -2.28
C TYR A 388 19.72 4.28 -1.36
N ILE A 389 20.01 3.02 -1.65
CA ILE A 389 19.36 1.91 -0.94
C ILE A 389 19.83 1.86 0.50
N LYS A 390 21.14 1.86 0.74
CA LYS A 390 21.68 1.80 2.10
C LYS A 390 21.25 2.98 2.96
N ALA A 391 21.39 4.21 2.44
CA ALA A 391 20.99 5.41 3.18
C ALA A 391 19.49 5.40 3.52
N SER A 392 18.65 4.93 2.60
CA SER A 392 17.20 4.81 2.84
C SER A 392 16.89 3.73 3.87
N HIS A 393 17.58 2.59 3.85
CA HIS A 393 17.46 1.55 4.87
C HIS A 393 17.92 2.03 6.25
N ASP A 394 19.06 2.74 6.30
CA ASP A 394 19.58 3.30 7.55
C ASP A 394 18.58 4.29 8.17
N LEU A 395 18.01 5.19 7.35
CA LEU A 395 17.00 6.15 7.79
C LEU A 395 15.75 5.43 8.32
N LEU A 396 15.20 4.49 7.54
CA LEU A 396 14.05 3.68 7.94
C LEU A 396 14.33 2.95 9.25
N ALA A 397 15.47 2.27 9.34
CA ALA A 397 15.83 1.49 10.53
C ALA A 397 15.98 2.38 11.77
N GLN A 398 16.57 3.55 11.63
CA GLN A 398 16.73 4.51 12.71
C GLN A 398 15.41 5.12 13.16
N VAL A 399 14.63 5.67 12.24
CA VAL A 399 13.39 6.39 12.56
C VAL A 399 12.33 5.42 13.08
N VAL A 400 12.02 4.36 12.34
CA VAL A 400 10.99 3.39 12.71
C VAL A 400 11.40 2.62 13.97
N GLY A 401 12.66 2.18 14.05
CA GLY A 401 13.17 1.43 15.19
C GLY A 401 13.23 2.23 16.48
N SER A 402 13.58 3.52 16.43
CA SER A 402 13.63 4.38 17.63
C SER A 402 12.26 4.59 18.29
N ARG A 403 11.18 4.38 17.54
CA ARG A 403 9.80 4.49 18.01
C ARG A 403 9.16 3.13 18.31
N GLY A 404 9.94 2.03 18.24
CA GLY A 404 9.47 0.67 18.53
C GLY A 404 8.79 -0.04 17.36
N GLY A 405 8.88 0.49 16.15
CA GLY A 405 8.27 -0.11 14.97
C GLY A 405 9.06 -1.27 14.35
N ILE A 406 8.34 -2.16 13.66
CA ILE A 406 8.91 -3.26 12.89
C ILE A 406 9.65 -2.71 11.67
N LYS A 407 10.87 -3.16 11.47
CA LYS A 407 11.70 -2.81 10.32
C LYS A 407 11.78 -4.00 9.38
N VAL A 408 11.31 -3.83 8.16
CA VAL A 408 11.38 -4.85 7.12
C VAL A 408 12.32 -4.36 6.02
N GLY A 409 13.26 -5.19 5.60
CA GLY A 409 14.17 -4.88 4.49
C GLY A 409 13.43 -4.83 3.15
N GLY A 410 14.14 -4.40 2.11
CA GLY A 410 13.63 -4.47 0.74
C GLY A 410 13.57 -5.90 0.22
N MET A 411 12.76 -6.12 -0.81
CA MET A 411 12.69 -7.40 -1.48
C MET A 411 13.95 -7.66 -2.31
N TYR A 412 14.45 -8.88 -2.24
CA TYR A 412 15.42 -9.42 -3.19
C TYR A 412 14.66 -10.36 -4.13
N GLY A 413 14.70 -10.04 -5.41
CA GLY A 413 14.12 -10.84 -6.48
C GLY A 413 15.19 -11.38 -7.40
#